data_659e2c42b04910162c72dac1bf55e4ab
#
_entry.id   659e2c42b04910162c72dac1bf55e4ab
#
_cell.length_a   1.000
_cell.length_b   1.000
_cell.length_c   1.000
_cell.angle_alpha   90.00
_cell.angle_beta   90.00
_cell.angle_gamma   90.00
#
_symmetry.space_group_name_H-M   'P 1'
#
loop_
_entity.id
_entity.type
_entity.pdbx_description
1 polymer ?
#
loop_
_entity_poly.entity_id
_entity_poly.type
_entity_poly.pdbx_seq_one_letter_code
_entity_poly.pdbx_strand_id
1 'polypeptide(L)'
;MELKSDLPWPLNQNSDLIDLIASISGEPKRIVTSKLLQEEKCLGWNVRTDLQDRQLSPHHWSEDLAEFYASTNAFLYETSVWNRRPLKQEIRNWICDYLKDSFPQPLKILAYGDGLGFDSLQCSQTRHEVTYFEVSPDCIAYAQQVFKKNNAEINMIQSIAGLKPDSFDVIICLDVLEHVPEPSFILADFTKWLKVDGLLITHSPFFLVHPWYSTHLKSNQKFSGCTKLYTSLGLQPVRSRLFWDPIVLKNTRQAFIRSKIPWSTRLGGVLLAQGRGYNGKIHSLIARLKSQGHSHWVNDLKQLLEQEQAGTLELPPA
;
A
#
# COMPACT_ATOMS: atom_id res chain seq x y z
N MET A 1 -3.59 28.26 -14.22
CA MET A 1 -2.79 27.19 -14.86
C MET A 1 -3.01 25.95 -13.99
N GLU A 2 -3.98 25.12 -14.35
CA GLU A 2 -4.24 23.87 -13.66
C GLU A 2 -2.99 22.99 -13.81
N LEU A 3 -2.36 22.69 -12.72
CA LEU A 3 -1.39 21.58 -12.66
C LEU A 3 -2.21 20.31 -12.91
N LYS A 4 -2.29 19.85 -14.18
CA LYS A 4 -2.70 18.48 -14.46
C LYS A 4 -1.76 17.59 -13.66
N SER A 5 -2.28 16.94 -12.64
CA SER A 5 -1.50 15.97 -11.90
C SER A 5 -1.23 14.81 -12.86
N ASP A 6 0.02 14.37 -12.95
CA ASP A 6 0.40 13.18 -13.73
C ASP A 6 -0.15 11.88 -13.12
N LEU A 7 -1.07 12.00 -12.17
CA LEU A 7 -1.72 10.87 -11.51
C LEU A 7 -2.72 10.20 -12.45
N PRO A 8 -2.82 8.86 -12.42
CA PRO A 8 -3.82 8.13 -13.19
C PRO A 8 -5.24 8.41 -12.67
N TRP A 9 -6.23 8.17 -13.54
CA TRP A 9 -7.63 8.17 -13.12
C TRP A 9 -7.87 7.14 -12.00
N PRO A 10 -8.67 7.44 -10.97
CA PRO A 10 -9.39 8.68 -10.69
C PRO A 10 -8.62 9.63 -9.77
N LEU A 11 -7.33 9.37 -9.47
CA LEU A 11 -6.55 10.17 -8.53
C LEU A 11 -6.25 11.59 -9.04
N ASN A 12 -6.37 11.82 -10.33
CA ASN A 12 -6.09 13.09 -10.99
C ASN A 12 -7.16 14.16 -10.79
N GLN A 13 -8.38 13.77 -10.35
CA GLN A 13 -9.49 14.68 -10.09
C GLN A 13 -10.34 14.24 -8.90
N ASN A 14 -10.79 15.18 -8.06
CA ASN A 14 -11.66 14.87 -6.91
C ASN A 14 -13.06 14.41 -7.33
N SER A 15 -13.63 15.00 -8.37
CA SER A 15 -14.95 14.58 -8.90
C SER A 15 -14.96 13.09 -9.28
N ASP A 16 -13.99 12.65 -10.07
CA ASP A 16 -13.88 11.24 -10.49
C ASP A 16 -13.67 10.32 -9.29
N LEU A 17 -12.83 10.74 -8.33
CA LEU A 17 -12.57 9.98 -7.12
C LEU A 17 -13.82 9.84 -6.25
N ILE A 18 -14.55 10.93 -6.05
CA ILE A 18 -15.81 10.95 -5.28
C ILE A 18 -16.85 10.05 -5.96
N ASP A 19 -17.00 10.17 -7.28
CA ASP A 19 -17.98 9.40 -8.04
C ASP A 19 -17.69 7.90 -7.98
N LEU A 20 -16.43 7.52 -8.12
CA LEU A 20 -16.03 6.12 -8.02
C LEU A 20 -16.27 5.56 -6.60
N ILE A 21 -15.81 6.25 -5.57
CA ILE A 21 -16.00 5.79 -4.19
C ILE A 21 -17.49 5.72 -3.84
N ALA A 22 -18.29 6.73 -4.20
CA ALA A 22 -19.74 6.73 -3.96
C ALA A 22 -20.43 5.55 -4.65
N SER A 23 -20.02 5.21 -5.87
CA SER A 23 -20.61 4.09 -6.62
C SER A 23 -20.30 2.72 -6.00
N ILE A 24 -19.16 2.58 -5.31
CA ILE A 24 -18.74 1.33 -4.67
C ILE A 24 -19.30 1.23 -3.25
N SER A 25 -19.12 2.27 -2.45
CA SER A 25 -19.55 2.27 -1.04
C SER A 25 -21.05 2.43 -0.86
N GLY A 26 -21.78 2.93 -1.87
CA GLY A 26 -23.19 3.30 -1.75
C GLY A 26 -23.42 4.56 -0.90
N GLU A 27 -22.37 5.23 -0.48
CA GLU A 27 -22.49 6.45 0.35
C GLU A 27 -22.81 7.69 -0.50
N PRO A 28 -23.62 8.63 0.01
CA PRO A 28 -23.86 9.89 -0.66
C PRO A 28 -22.56 10.65 -0.92
N LYS A 29 -22.42 11.30 -2.07
CA LYS A 29 -21.22 12.06 -2.47
C LYS A 29 -20.75 13.04 -1.37
N ARG A 30 -21.68 13.71 -0.70
CA ARG A 30 -21.38 14.61 0.43
C ARG A 30 -20.62 13.90 1.56
N ILE A 31 -21.00 12.66 1.89
CA ILE A 31 -20.33 11.86 2.92
C ILE A 31 -18.94 11.47 2.42
N VAL A 32 -18.85 10.99 1.18
CA VAL A 32 -17.56 10.65 0.54
C VAL A 32 -16.60 11.85 0.56
N THR A 33 -17.07 13.02 0.14
CA THR A 33 -16.28 14.27 0.13
C THR A 33 -15.79 14.63 1.54
N SER A 34 -16.68 14.52 2.54
CA SER A 34 -16.31 14.77 3.94
C SER A 34 -15.25 13.80 4.45
N LYS A 35 -15.39 12.50 4.16
CA LYS A 35 -14.43 11.46 4.56
C LYS A 35 -13.06 11.66 3.88
N LEU A 36 -13.03 12.00 2.59
CA LEU A 36 -11.79 12.36 1.89
C LEU A 36 -11.11 13.58 2.50
N LEU A 37 -11.87 14.61 2.88
CA LEU A 37 -11.32 15.76 3.59
C LEU A 37 -10.70 15.39 4.93
N GLN A 38 -11.28 14.45 5.66
CA GLN A 38 -10.72 13.95 6.91
C GLN A 38 -9.40 13.23 6.68
N GLU A 39 -9.32 12.36 5.65
CA GLU A 39 -8.09 11.68 5.28
C GLU A 39 -6.99 12.63 4.79
N GLU A 40 -7.35 13.66 4.01
CA GLU A 40 -6.38 14.68 3.57
C GLU A 40 -5.77 15.44 4.75
N LYS A 41 -6.54 15.66 5.81
CA LYS A 41 -6.06 16.29 7.05
C LYS A 41 -5.24 15.33 7.91
N CYS A 42 -5.67 14.07 7.98
CA CYS A 42 -5.05 13.07 8.84
C CYS A 42 -5.28 11.67 8.27
N LEU A 43 -4.25 11.15 7.61
CA LEU A 43 -4.28 9.81 7.02
C LEU A 43 -4.56 8.75 8.09
N GLY A 44 -5.49 7.82 7.78
CA GLY A 44 -5.97 6.79 8.70
C GLY A 44 -7.17 7.20 9.56
N TRP A 45 -7.76 8.39 9.32
CA TRP A 45 -8.88 8.89 10.11
C TRP A 45 -10.10 7.95 10.03
N ASN A 46 -10.53 7.59 8.83
CA ASN A 46 -11.75 6.78 8.65
C ASN A 46 -11.53 5.34 9.14
N VAL A 47 -10.36 4.74 8.90
CA VAL A 47 -10.02 3.41 9.42
C VAL A 47 -10.05 3.39 10.94
N ARG A 48 -9.46 4.40 11.58
CA ARG A 48 -9.48 4.54 13.04
C ARG A 48 -10.90 4.70 13.58
N THR A 49 -11.71 5.54 12.94
CA THR A 49 -13.09 5.80 13.38
C THR A 49 -13.94 4.53 13.28
N ASP A 50 -13.88 3.83 12.14
CA ASP A 50 -14.64 2.58 11.95
C ASP A 50 -14.18 1.46 12.92
N LEU A 51 -12.87 1.36 13.21
CA LEU A 51 -12.38 0.46 14.27
C LEU A 51 -12.98 0.79 15.64
N GLN A 52 -13.05 2.09 15.99
CA GLN A 52 -13.62 2.54 17.25
C GLN A 52 -15.12 2.26 17.32
N ASP A 53 -15.86 2.52 16.24
CA ASP A 53 -17.29 2.26 16.14
C ASP A 53 -17.63 0.76 16.30
N ARG A 54 -16.76 -0.11 15.77
CA ARG A 54 -16.84 -1.57 15.95
C ARG A 54 -16.22 -2.07 17.25
N GLN A 55 -15.72 -1.19 18.10
CA GLN A 55 -15.09 -1.51 19.40
C GLN A 55 -13.87 -2.44 19.29
N LEU A 56 -13.15 -2.38 18.17
CA LEU A 56 -11.94 -3.17 17.95
C LEU A 56 -10.74 -2.53 18.62
N SER A 57 -9.90 -3.36 19.24
CA SER A 57 -8.66 -2.90 19.88
C SER A 57 -7.59 -2.54 18.84
N PRO A 58 -7.13 -1.28 18.77
CA PRO A 58 -6.07 -0.90 17.86
C PRO A 58 -4.76 -1.66 18.16
N HIS A 59 -4.00 -1.95 17.10
CA HIS A 59 -2.68 -2.58 17.16
C HIS A 59 -2.66 -4.04 17.65
N HIS A 60 -3.81 -4.68 17.79
CA HIS A 60 -3.95 -6.07 18.20
C HIS A 60 -4.68 -6.87 17.14
N TRP A 61 -4.15 -8.06 16.84
CA TRP A 61 -4.81 -8.98 15.93
C TRP A 61 -5.96 -9.70 16.63
N SER A 62 -7.07 -9.85 15.91
CA SER A 62 -8.21 -10.69 16.28
C SER A 62 -8.90 -11.20 15.03
N GLU A 63 -9.78 -12.19 15.15
CA GLU A 63 -10.62 -12.65 14.04
C GLU A 63 -11.56 -11.54 13.56
N ASP A 64 -12.07 -10.73 14.49
CA ASP A 64 -12.91 -9.55 14.16
C ASP A 64 -12.13 -8.51 13.34
N LEU A 65 -10.80 -8.37 13.57
CA LEU A 65 -9.96 -7.51 12.73
C LEU A 65 -9.80 -8.09 11.31
N ALA A 66 -9.76 -9.41 11.16
CA ALA A 66 -9.76 -10.03 9.83
C ALA A 66 -11.07 -9.76 9.09
N GLU A 67 -12.23 -9.87 9.78
CA GLU A 67 -13.53 -9.54 9.23
C GLU A 67 -13.64 -8.03 8.89
N PHE A 68 -13.04 -7.18 9.71
CA PHE A 68 -12.94 -5.74 9.44
C PHE A 68 -12.32 -5.47 8.07
N TYR A 69 -11.17 -6.09 7.73
CA TYR A 69 -10.55 -5.91 6.41
C TYR A 69 -11.45 -6.32 5.25
N ALA A 70 -12.28 -7.34 5.44
CA ALA A 70 -13.20 -7.83 4.41
C ALA A 70 -14.48 -6.99 4.29
N SER A 71 -14.84 -6.19 5.31
CA SER A 71 -16.18 -5.56 5.41
C SER A 71 -16.15 -4.03 5.53
N THR A 72 -14.99 -3.40 5.74
CA THR A 72 -14.88 -1.94 5.82
C THR A 72 -14.65 -1.30 4.47
N ASN A 73 -15.32 -0.17 4.23
CA ASN A 73 -15.02 0.71 3.09
C ASN A 73 -13.98 1.79 3.43
N ALA A 74 -13.52 1.85 4.68
CA ALA A 74 -12.63 2.91 5.16
C ALA A 74 -11.29 2.96 4.38
N PHE A 75 -10.82 1.81 3.90
CA PHE A 75 -9.61 1.73 3.08
C PHE A 75 -9.76 2.38 1.70
N LEU A 76 -10.97 2.54 1.16
CA LEU A 76 -11.18 3.31 -0.07
C LEU A 76 -10.68 4.75 0.08
N TYR A 77 -10.90 5.35 1.24
CA TYR A 77 -10.53 6.73 1.56
C TYR A 77 -9.04 6.85 1.88
N GLU A 78 -8.56 6.06 2.86
CA GLU A 78 -7.17 6.10 3.30
C GLU A 78 -6.21 5.82 2.15
N THR A 79 -6.42 4.71 1.43
CA THR A 79 -5.52 4.31 0.35
C THR A 79 -5.62 5.21 -0.87
N SER A 80 -6.77 5.81 -1.17
CA SER A 80 -6.87 6.85 -2.22
C SER A 80 -5.98 8.05 -1.91
N VAL A 81 -6.08 8.57 -0.69
CA VAL A 81 -5.27 9.70 -0.26
C VAL A 81 -3.79 9.30 -0.15
N TRP A 82 -3.49 8.10 0.37
CA TRP A 82 -2.12 7.60 0.44
C TRP A 82 -1.47 7.50 -0.95
N ASN A 83 -2.20 7.01 -1.96
CA ASN A 83 -1.70 6.92 -3.34
C ASN A 83 -1.45 8.29 -3.99
N ARG A 84 -2.03 9.38 -3.49
CA ARG A 84 -1.74 10.75 -3.90
C ARG A 84 -0.51 11.35 -3.21
N ARG A 85 -0.02 10.76 -2.10
CA ARG A 85 1.11 11.31 -1.35
C ARG A 85 2.41 11.19 -2.14
N PRO A 86 3.25 12.23 -2.12
CA PRO A 86 4.55 12.22 -2.82
C PRO A 86 5.40 11.03 -2.43
N LEU A 87 5.42 10.65 -1.15
CA LEU A 87 6.21 9.51 -0.68
C LEU A 87 5.78 8.19 -1.33
N LYS A 88 4.47 7.92 -1.45
CA LYS A 88 3.98 6.70 -2.11
C LYS A 88 4.31 6.69 -3.59
N GLN A 89 4.17 7.84 -4.26
CA GLN A 89 4.54 7.99 -5.67
C GLN A 89 6.03 7.76 -5.89
N GLU A 90 6.88 8.34 -5.05
CA GLU A 90 8.32 8.14 -5.12
C GLU A 90 8.75 6.68 -4.87
N ILE A 91 8.09 5.98 -3.92
CA ILE A 91 8.32 4.55 -3.70
C ILE A 91 8.00 3.77 -4.97
N ARG A 92 6.84 4.00 -5.55
CA ARG A 92 6.37 3.33 -6.77
C ARG A 92 7.27 3.61 -7.97
N ASN A 93 7.60 4.88 -8.20
CA ASN A 93 8.51 5.27 -9.28
C ASN A 93 9.88 4.59 -9.12
N TRP A 94 10.43 4.61 -7.91
CA TRP A 94 11.70 3.94 -7.65
C TRP A 94 11.66 2.44 -7.95
N ILE A 95 10.57 1.75 -7.61
CA ILE A 95 10.38 0.33 -7.90
C ILE A 95 10.35 0.09 -9.41
N CYS A 96 9.56 0.88 -10.14
CA CYS A 96 9.45 0.73 -11.60
C CYS A 96 10.78 1.04 -12.31
N ASP A 97 11.48 2.09 -11.89
CA ASP A 97 12.81 2.43 -12.41
C ASP A 97 13.81 1.32 -12.12
N TYR A 98 13.83 0.79 -10.89
CA TYR A 98 14.69 -0.32 -10.53
C TYR A 98 14.44 -1.58 -11.39
N LEU A 99 13.18 -1.93 -11.63
CA LEU A 99 12.83 -3.08 -12.46
C LEU A 99 13.22 -2.83 -13.94
N LYS A 100 12.95 -1.65 -14.46
CA LYS A 100 13.30 -1.26 -15.82
C LYS A 100 14.81 -1.31 -16.07
N ASP A 101 15.60 -0.78 -15.14
CA ASP A 101 17.06 -0.69 -15.26
C ASP A 101 17.75 -2.05 -15.04
N SER A 102 17.15 -2.91 -14.20
CA SER A 102 17.74 -4.20 -13.83
C SER A 102 17.36 -5.33 -14.77
N PHE A 103 16.24 -5.23 -15.49
CA PHE A 103 15.72 -6.33 -16.32
C PHE A 103 15.31 -5.85 -17.70
N PRO A 104 16.03 -6.28 -18.77
CA PRO A 104 15.69 -5.91 -20.14
C PRO A 104 14.45 -6.61 -20.69
N GLN A 105 14.02 -7.73 -20.08
CA GLN A 105 12.89 -8.54 -20.52
C GLN A 105 11.64 -8.27 -19.69
N PRO A 106 10.43 -8.54 -20.24
CA PRO A 106 9.21 -8.54 -19.46
C PRO A 106 9.28 -9.52 -18.29
N LEU A 107 8.73 -9.14 -17.16
CA LEU A 107 8.69 -9.93 -15.93
C LEU A 107 7.26 -10.35 -15.62
N LYS A 108 7.10 -11.51 -14.98
CA LYS A 108 5.85 -11.91 -14.33
C LYS A 108 5.84 -11.41 -12.90
N ILE A 109 4.95 -10.47 -12.61
CA ILE A 109 4.88 -9.78 -11.32
C ILE A 109 3.60 -10.17 -10.60
N LEU A 110 3.70 -10.54 -9.32
CA LEU A 110 2.55 -10.58 -8.40
C LEU A 110 2.56 -9.31 -7.54
N ALA A 111 1.54 -8.49 -7.66
CA ALA A 111 1.26 -7.41 -6.71
C ALA A 111 0.32 -7.95 -5.64
N TYR A 112 0.86 -8.20 -4.45
CA TYR A 112 0.16 -8.84 -3.34
C TYR A 112 -0.33 -7.80 -2.33
N GLY A 113 -1.65 -7.72 -2.15
CA GLY A 113 -2.28 -6.74 -1.27
C GLY A 113 -2.19 -5.31 -1.81
N ASP A 114 -2.35 -5.13 -3.13
CA ASP A 114 -2.20 -3.82 -3.80
C ASP A 114 -3.37 -2.86 -3.55
N GLY A 115 -4.37 -3.27 -2.76
CA GLY A 115 -5.51 -2.41 -2.44
C GLY A 115 -6.20 -1.88 -3.70
N LEU A 116 -6.07 -0.59 -3.98
CA LEU A 116 -6.74 0.07 -5.10
C LEU A 116 -6.10 -0.17 -6.48
N GLY A 117 -5.04 -0.98 -6.58
CA GLY A 117 -4.46 -1.45 -7.84
C GLY A 117 -3.46 -0.52 -8.51
N PHE A 118 -2.98 0.54 -7.85
CA PHE A 118 -2.10 1.52 -8.49
C PHE A 118 -0.65 1.04 -8.65
N ASP A 119 -0.17 0.13 -7.81
CA ASP A 119 1.14 -0.48 -7.96
C ASP A 119 1.13 -1.44 -9.17
N SER A 120 0.06 -2.23 -9.31
CA SER A 120 -0.20 -3.08 -10.48
C SER A 120 -0.32 -2.26 -11.76
N LEU A 121 -1.10 -1.18 -11.73
CA LEU A 121 -1.31 -0.30 -12.88
C LEU A 121 0.03 0.23 -13.40
N GLN A 122 0.87 0.79 -12.54
CA GLN A 122 2.13 1.38 -12.97
C GLN A 122 3.11 0.32 -13.49
N CYS A 123 3.15 -0.86 -12.89
CA CYS A 123 3.98 -1.97 -13.39
C CYS A 123 3.51 -2.47 -14.77
N SER A 124 2.19 -2.55 -15.01
CA SER A 124 1.65 -2.97 -16.31
C SER A 124 1.99 -1.99 -17.43
N GLN A 125 2.07 -0.69 -17.13
CA GLN A 125 2.47 0.35 -18.09
C GLN A 125 3.95 0.25 -18.51
N THR A 126 4.75 -0.53 -17.80
CA THR A 126 6.17 -0.77 -18.09
C THR A 126 6.44 -2.13 -18.76
N ARG A 127 5.47 -2.69 -19.51
CA ARG A 127 5.57 -3.95 -20.28
C ARG A 127 5.58 -5.26 -19.47
N HIS A 128 5.40 -5.24 -18.16
CA HIS A 128 5.38 -6.43 -17.33
C HIS A 128 4.02 -7.12 -17.33
N GLU A 129 4.02 -8.46 -17.20
CA GLU A 129 2.79 -9.23 -16.98
C GLU A 129 2.45 -9.16 -15.49
N VAL A 130 1.35 -8.48 -15.14
CA VAL A 130 1.00 -8.25 -13.75
C VAL A 130 -0.20 -9.09 -13.33
N THR A 131 -0.05 -9.77 -12.20
CA THR A 131 -1.13 -10.41 -11.46
C THR A 131 -1.41 -9.60 -10.20
N TYR A 132 -2.66 -9.16 -10.04
CA TYR A 132 -3.15 -8.42 -8.88
C TYR A 132 -3.87 -9.37 -7.92
N PHE A 133 -3.59 -9.22 -6.63
CA PHE A 133 -4.30 -9.91 -5.55
C PHE A 133 -4.64 -8.96 -4.41
N GLU A 134 -5.89 -9.01 -3.96
CA GLU A 134 -6.42 -8.24 -2.83
C GLU A 134 -7.54 -9.05 -2.16
N VAL A 135 -7.79 -8.80 -0.86
CA VAL A 135 -8.82 -9.50 -0.07
C VAL A 135 -10.09 -8.68 0.13
N SER A 136 -10.00 -7.35 0.09
CA SER A 136 -11.14 -6.44 0.26
C SER A 136 -12.00 -6.39 -1.00
N PRO A 137 -13.30 -6.76 -0.93
CA PRO A 137 -14.20 -6.68 -2.09
C PRO A 137 -14.31 -5.27 -2.68
N ASP A 138 -14.35 -4.25 -1.82
CA ASP A 138 -14.47 -2.86 -2.25
C ASP A 138 -13.20 -2.38 -2.95
N CYS A 139 -12.02 -2.75 -2.45
CA CYS A 139 -10.75 -2.46 -3.11
C CYS A 139 -10.65 -3.18 -4.47
N ILE A 140 -11.10 -4.43 -4.56
CA ILE A 140 -11.16 -5.20 -5.83
C ILE A 140 -12.08 -4.49 -6.83
N ALA A 141 -13.28 -4.09 -6.42
CA ALA A 141 -14.23 -3.38 -7.27
C ALA A 141 -13.64 -2.05 -7.77
N TYR A 142 -12.95 -1.33 -6.89
CA TYR A 142 -12.25 -0.09 -7.25
C TYR A 142 -11.12 -0.35 -8.26
N ALA A 143 -10.24 -1.32 -8.00
CA ALA A 143 -9.14 -1.67 -8.88
C ALA A 143 -9.62 -2.08 -10.28
N GLN A 144 -10.73 -2.83 -10.38
CA GLN A 144 -11.35 -3.16 -11.67
C GLN A 144 -11.69 -1.92 -12.51
N GLN A 145 -12.26 -0.88 -11.89
CA GLN A 145 -12.56 0.37 -12.59
C GLN A 145 -11.28 1.13 -12.97
N VAL A 146 -10.29 1.16 -12.07
CA VAL A 146 -8.98 1.77 -12.34
C VAL A 146 -8.34 1.11 -13.57
N PHE A 147 -8.28 -0.22 -13.61
CA PHE A 147 -7.66 -0.93 -14.73
C PHE A 147 -8.41 -0.69 -16.04
N LYS A 148 -9.74 -0.78 -16.00
CA LYS A 148 -10.60 -0.53 -17.17
C LYS A 148 -10.41 0.88 -17.73
N LYS A 149 -10.46 1.90 -16.89
CA LYS A 149 -10.39 3.32 -17.29
C LYS A 149 -8.99 3.75 -17.76
N ASN A 150 -7.96 3.09 -17.26
CA ASN A 150 -6.58 3.34 -17.67
C ASN A 150 -6.10 2.38 -18.78
N ASN A 151 -7.00 1.57 -19.38
CA ASN A 151 -6.70 0.59 -20.43
C ASN A 151 -5.55 -0.36 -20.07
N ALA A 152 -5.53 -0.84 -18.82
CA ALA A 152 -4.50 -1.73 -18.31
C ALA A 152 -4.98 -3.19 -18.35
N GLU A 153 -4.16 -4.06 -18.94
CA GLU A 153 -4.37 -5.51 -18.95
C GLU A 153 -3.67 -6.13 -17.74
N ILE A 154 -4.45 -6.45 -16.70
CA ILE A 154 -3.96 -7.00 -15.43
C ILE A 154 -4.77 -8.24 -15.09
N ASN A 155 -4.06 -9.34 -14.80
CA ASN A 155 -4.69 -10.57 -14.34
C ASN A 155 -5.13 -10.43 -12.89
N MET A 156 -6.42 -10.38 -12.62
CA MET A 156 -6.97 -10.29 -11.26
C MET A 156 -7.31 -11.68 -10.73
N ILE A 157 -6.75 -12.04 -9.59
CA ILE A 157 -7.04 -13.31 -8.91
C ILE A 157 -7.75 -13.05 -7.57
N GLN A 158 -8.72 -13.91 -7.25
CA GLN A 158 -9.48 -13.82 -5.99
C GLN A 158 -8.95 -14.77 -4.91
N SER A 159 -8.03 -15.67 -5.26
CA SER A 159 -7.45 -16.63 -4.34
C SER A 159 -6.02 -16.95 -4.70
N ILE A 160 -5.19 -17.05 -3.69
CA ILE A 160 -3.78 -17.48 -3.82
C ILE A 160 -3.63 -19.01 -3.80
N ALA A 161 -4.68 -19.76 -3.47
CA ALA A 161 -4.62 -21.22 -3.31
C ALA A 161 -4.22 -21.97 -4.60
N GLY A 162 -4.44 -21.37 -5.77
CA GLY A 162 -4.06 -21.93 -7.07
C GLY A 162 -2.69 -21.50 -7.60
N LEU A 163 -1.95 -20.67 -6.87
CA LEU A 163 -0.64 -20.21 -7.30
C LEU A 163 0.38 -21.36 -7.28
N LYS A 164 1.05 -21.52 -8.43
CA LYS A 164 2.05 -22.59 -8.58
C LYS A 164 3.42 -22.13 -8.08
N PRO A 165 4.26 -23.04 -7.60
CA PRO A 165 5.66 -22.74 -7.33
C PRO A 165 6.35 -22.15 -8.57
N ASP A 166 7.38 -21.33 -8.35
CA ASP A 166 8.23 -20.78 -9.41
C ASP A 166 7.49 -20.01 -10.52
N SER A 167 6.35 -19.37 -10.18
CA SER A 167 5.48 -18.70 -11.16
C SER A 167 5.88 -17.26 -11.44
N PHE A 168 6.52 -16.58 -10.47
CA PHE A 168 6.79 -15.15 -10.55
C PHE A 168 8.28 -14.82 -10.55
N ASP A 169 8.64 -13.85 -11.38
CA ASP A 169 9.98 -13.25 -11.37
C ASP A 169 10.11 -12.25 -10.23
N VAL A 170 9.01 -11.55 -9.92
CA VAL A 170 8.94 -10.52 -8.88
C VAL A 170 7.63 -10.65 -8.09
N ILE A 171 7.70 -10.47 -6.78
CA ILE A 171 6.54 -10.19 -5.93
C ILE A 171 6.73 -8.80 -5.35
N ILE A 172 5.71 -7.95 -5.47
CA ILE A 172 5.63 -6.63 -4.85
C ILE A 172 4.60 -6.71 -3.73
N CYS A 173 5.00 -6.37 -2.51
CA CYS A 173 4.16 -6.41 -1.32
C CYS A 173 4.44 -5.16 -0.47
N LEU A 174 3.58 -4.15 -0.60
CA LEU A 174 3.76 -2.84 0.00
C LEU A 174 2.63 -2.55 0.98
N ASP A 175 2.99 -2.11 2.18
CA ASP A 175 2.04 -1.73 3.24
C ASP A 175 1.08 -2.89 3.63
N VAL A 176 1.60 -4.14 3.75
CA VAL A 176 0.81 -5.35 4.08
C VAL A 176 1.35 -6.09 5.29
N LEU A 177 2.67 -6.36 5.34
CA LEU A 177 3.22 -7.28 6.34
C LEU A 177 3.12 -6.76 7.78
N GLU A 178 3.03 -5.46 7.99
CA GLU A 178 2.80 -4.84 9.30
C GLU A 178 1.40 -5.08 9.85
N HIS A 179 0.46 -5.47 8.99
CA HIS A 179 -0.95 -5.69 9.34
C HIS A 179 -1.31 -7.15 9.63
N VAL A 180 -0.44 -8.10 9.29
CA VAL A 180 -0.72 -9.53 9.42
C VAL A 180 -0.10 -10.10 10.70
N PRO A 181 -0.74 -11.08 11.38
CA PRO A 181 -0.27 -11.57 12.69
C PRO A 181 1.09 -12.25 12.63
N GLU A 182 1.36 -12.99 11.54
CA GLU A 182 2.59 -13.77 11.35
C GLU A 182 3.17 -13.54 9.94
N PRO A 183 3.92 -12.45 9.72
CA PRO A 183 4.49 -12.12 8.41
C PRO A 183 5.36 -13.24 7.81
N SER A 184 5.98 -14.06 8.68
CA SER A 184 6.83 -15.18 8.27
C SER A 184 6.09 -16.23 7.42
N PHE A 185 4.80 -16.46 7.65
CA PHE A 185 4.02 -17.42 6.86
C PHE A 185 3.80 -16.90 5.43
N ILE A 186 3.41 -15.65 5.29
CA ILE A 186 3.24 -15.03 3.96
C ILE A 186 4.58 -14.99 3.22
N LEU A 187 5.66 -14.64 3.90
CA LEU A 187 7.00 -14.65 3.32
C LEU A 187 7.45 -16.05 2.88
N ALA A 188 7.08 -17.09 3.63
CA ALA A 188 7.36 -18.49 3.25
C ALA A 188 6.59 -18.87 1.97
N ASP A 189 5.35 -18.43 1.81
CA ASP A 189 4.60 -18.62 0.56
C ASP A 189 5.22 -17.84 -0.60
N PHE A 190 5.66 -16.60 -0.37
CA PHE A 190 6.40 -15.85 -1.40
C PHE A 190 7.65 -16.59 -1.88
N THR A 191 8.40 -17.23 -1.00
CA THR A 191 9.59 -18.03 -1.42
C THR A 191 9.23 -19.23 -2.28
N LYS A 192 8.04 -19.79 -2.14
CA LYS A 192 7.55 -20.89 -3.00
C LYS A 192 7.14 -20.37 -4.38
N TRP A 193 6.40 -19.23 -4.42
CA TRP A 193 5.87 -18.69 -5.68
C TRP A 193 6.93 -17.97 -6.51
N LEU A 194 7.95 -17.40 -5.87
CA LEU A 194 9.08 -16.79 -6.55
C LEU A 194 9.96 -17.88 -7.19
N LYS A 195 10.37 -17.62 -8.42
CA LYS A 195 11.47 -18.37 -9.06
C LYS A 195 12.75 -18.30 -8.21
N VAL A 196 13.64 -19.23 -8.41
CA VAL A 196 15.03 -19.09 -7.90
C VAL A 196 15.62 -17.84 -8.53
N ASP A 197 16.31 -17.03 -7.72
CA ASP A 197 16.82 -15.72 -8.07
C ASP A 197 15.73 -14.65 -8.35
N GLY A 198 14.45 -14.96 -8.23
CA GLY A 198 13.35 -14.00 -8.26
C GLY A 198 13.41 -13.02 -7.09
N LEU A 199 12.70 -11.90 -7.21
CA LEU A 199 12.78 -10.80 -6.25
C LEU A 199 11.49 -10.60 -5.48
N LEU A 200 11.61 -10.40 -4.17
CA LEU A 200 10.58 -9.77 -3.34
C LEU A 200 10.96 -8.30 -3.15
N ILE A 201 10.04 -7.40 -3.50
CA ILE A 201 10.16 -5.97 -3.20
C ILE A 201 9.09 -5.65 -2.16
N THR A 202 9.51 -5.20 -0.98
CA THR A 202 8.57 -4.92 0.11
C THR A 202 8.85 -3.59 0.78
N HIS A 203 7.77 -2.90 1.14
CA HIS A 203 7.73 -1.78 2.07
C HIS A 203 6.81 -2.17 3.21
N SER A 204 7.35 -2.25 4.42
CA SER A 204 6.60 -2.69 5.60
C SER A 204 7.09 -1.92 6.81
N PRO A 205 6.49 -0.77 7.12
CA PRO A 205 6.93 0.11 8.19
C PRO A 205 6.55 -0.45 9.58
N PHE A 206 7.10 -1.61 9.93
CA PHE A 206 6.87 -2.29 11.22
C PHE A 206 7.12 -1.41 12.46
N PHE A 207 7.98 -0.38 12.32
CA PHE A 207 8.23 0.56 13.40
C PHE A 207 7.06 1.51 13.67
N LEU A 208 6.16 1.70 12.67
CA LEU A 208 5.13 2.72 12.69
C LEU A 208 3.87 2.22 13.41
N VAL A 209 3.93 2.09 14.72
CA VAL A 209 2.78 1.82 15.60
C VAL A 209 2.35 3.14 16.23
N HIS A 210 1.31 3.75 15.70
CA HIS A 210 0.84 5.08 16.08
C HIS A 210 -0.69 5.13 16.05
N PRO A 211 -1.37 5.91 16.91
CA PRO A 211 -2.84 5.98 16.94
C PRO A 211 -3.55 6.22 15.61
N TRP A 212 -2.89 6.87 14.66
CA TRP A 212 -3.44 7.09 13.30
C TRP A 212 -3.31 5.87 12.39
N TYR A 213 -2.42 4.93 12.69
CA TYR A 213 -2.24 3.68 11.96
C TYR A 213 -2.71 2.52 12.84
N SER A 214 -4.00 2.52 13.17
CA SER A 214 -4.61 1.64 14.16
C SER A 214 -4.52 0.16 13.83
N THR A 215 -4.36 -0.17 12.56
CA THR A 215 -4.24 -1.55 12.03
C THR A 215 -2.80 -2.09 11.98
N HIS A 216 -1.77 -1.23 12.19
CA HIS A 216 -0.40 -1.71 12.35
C HIS A 216 -0.23 -2.47 13.66
N LEU A 217 0.20 -3.73 13.60
CA LEU A 217 0.26 -4.60 14.78
C LEU A 217 1.48 -4.31 15.65
N LYS A 218 1.23 -4.12 16.94
CA LYS A 218 2.30 -3.92 17.93
C LYS A 218 3.23 -5.14 18.04
N SER A 219 2.70 -6.35 17.85
CA SER A 219 3.48 -7.59 17.80
C SER A 219 4.54 -7.62 16.70
N ASN A 220 4.31 -6.88 15.61
CA ASN A 220 5.22 -6.83 14.46
C ASN A 220 6.34 -5.81 14.61
N GLN A 221 6.28 -4.92 15.60
CA GLN A 221 7.31 -3.92 15.82
C GLN A 221 8.70 -4.54 16.02
N LYS A 222 8.77 -5.77 16.53
CA LYS A 222 10.01 -6.56 16.68
C LYS A 222 10.74 -6.79 15.34
N PHE A 223 10.04 -6.74 14.20
CA PHE A 223 10.61 -6.95 12.87
C PHE A 223 11.20 -5.69 12.24
N SER A 224 11.02 -4.53 12.86
CA SER A 224 11.61 -3.28 12.39
C SER A 224 13.13 -3.41 12.28
N GLY A 225 13.69 -3.22 11.07
CA GLY A 225 15.11 -3.38 10.79
C GLY A 225 15.65 -4.82 10.94
N CYS A 226 14.79 -5.82 11.06
CA CYS A 226 15.19 -7.20 11.32
C CYS A 226 15.40 -7.98 10.01
N THR A 227 16.65 -8.03 9.54
CA THR A 227 17.00 -8.85 8.36
C THR A 227 16.72 -10.33 8.55
N LYS A 228 16.77 -10.83 9.80
CA LYS A 228 16.53 -12.26 10.10
C LYS A 228 15.14 -12.72 9.70
N LEU A 229 14.13 -11.84 9.74
CA LEU A 229 12.79 -12.14 9.26
C LEU A 229 12.81 -12.71 7.82
N TYR A 230 13.62 -12.12 6.96
CA TYR A 230 13.74 -12.48 5.55
C TYR A 230 14.78 -13.58 5.32
N THR A 231 15.94 -13.44 5.92
CA THR A 231 17.08 -14.31 5.61
C THR A 231 16.94 -15.72 6.17
N SER A 232 16.12 -15.92 7.21
CA SER A 232 15.77 -17.26 7.69
C SER A 232 14.96 -18.08 6.65
N LEU A 233 14.35 -17.41 5.69
CA LEU A 233 13.57 -17.99 4.61
C LEU A 233 14.31 -18.04 3.27
N GLY A 234 15.60 -17.72 3.23
CA GLY A 234 16.39 -17.68 2.01
C GLY A 234 16.19 -16.41 1.15
N LEU A 235 15.55 -15.39 1.70
CA LEU A 235 15.39 -14.08 1.06
C LEU A 235 16.58 -13.17 1.41
N GLN A 236 17.51 -13.02 0.48
CA GLN A 236 18.75 -12.26 0.67
C GLN A 236 18.55 -10.78 0.29
N PRO A 237 18.73 -9.81 1.21
CA PRO A 237 18.73 -8.39 0.86
C PRO A 237 19.79 -8.05 -0.18
N VAL A 238 19.39 -7.43 -1.29
CA VAL A 238 20.30 -7.07 -2.40
C VAL A 238 20.31 -5.57 -2.68
N ARG A 239 19.24 -4.87 -2.38
CA ARG A 239 19.10 -3.43 -2.59
C ARG A 239 18.10 -2.85 -1.61
N SER A 240 18.17 -1.55 -1.35
CA SER A 240 17.14 -0.79 -0.67
C SER A 240 17.14 0.66 -1.15
N ARG A 241 15.98 1.31 -1.08
CA ARG A 241 15.87 2.77 -1.15
C ARG A 241 16.11 3.34 0.25
N LEU A 242 16.71 4.51 0.35
CA LEU A 242 16.91 5.22 1.61
C LEU A 242 17.30 4.30 2.78
N PHE A 243 18.36 3.52 2.60
CA PHE A 243 18.91 2.58 3.57
C PHE A 243 18.09 1.32 3.84
N TRP A 244 16.75 1.36 3.84
CA TRP A 244 15.92 0.19 4.18
C TRP A 244 14.65 0.07 3.33
N ASP A 245 13.79 1.06 3.26
CA ASP A 245 12.47 0.97 2.64
C ASP A 245 12.34 1.76 1.33
N PRO A 246 11.75 1.14 0.29
CA PRO A 246 11.51 -0.29 0.16
C PRO A 246 12.81 -1.09 0.07
N ILE A 247 12.73 -2.37 0.47
CA ILE A 247 13.84 -3.32 0.39
C ILE A 247 13.60 -4.34 -0.73
N VAL A 248 14.66 -4.67 -1.47
CA VAL A 248 14.66 -5.71 -2.49
C VAL A 248 15.41 -6.92 -1.95
N LEU A 249 14.74 -8.06 -1.99
CA LEU A 249 15.18 -9.34 -1.45
C LEU A 249 15.23 -10.37 -2.56
N LYS A 250 16.33 -11.05 -2.72
CA LYS A 250 16.51 -12.10 -3.72
C LYS A 250 16.20 -13.48 -3.13
N ASN A 251 15.36 -14.26 -3.78
CA ASN A 251 15.04 -15.63 -3.38
C ASN A 251 16.17 -16.57 -3.77
N THR A 252 17.09 -16.79 -2.87
CA THR A 252 18.26 -17.66 -3.12
C THR A 252 18.01 -19.12 -2.78
N ARG A 253 16.97 -19.40 -1.97
CA ARG A 253 16.72 -20.71 -1.35
C ARG A 253 17.93 -21.33 -0.64
N GLN A 254 18.91 -20.52 -0.34
CA GLN A 254 20.18 -20.94 0.28
C GLN A 254 20.35 -20.32 1.65
N ALA A 255 21.25 -20.89 2.43
CA ALA A 255 21.64 -20.34 3.71
C ALA A 255 22.13 -18.88 3.57
N PHE A 256 21.77 -18.08 4.54
CA PHE A 256 22.10 -16.66 4.62
C PHE A 256 23.61 -16.39 4.59
N ILE A 257 24.04 -15.42 3.78
CA ILE A 257 25.43 -14.95 3.71
C ILE A 257 25.48 -13.46 4.12
N ARG A 258 25.88 -13.20 5.37
CA ARG A 258 25.90 -11.84 5.97
C ARG A 258 26.75 -10.84 5.16
N SER A 259 27.85 -11.26 4.57
CA SER A 259 28.75 -10.39 3.81
C SER A 259 28.13 -9.84 2.52
N LYS A 260 27.08 -10.49 2.02
CA LYS A 260 26.35 -10.08 0.80
C LYS A 260 25.30 -8.99 1.04
N ILE A 261 24.96 -8.64 2.29
CA ILE A 261 24.02 -7.55 2.54
C ILE A 261 24.73 -6.19 2.27
N PRO A 262 24.13 -5.30 1.46
CA PRO A 262 24.66 -3.95 1.26
C PRO A 262 24.87 -3.23 2.59
N TRP A 263 25.98 -2.51 2.74
CA TRP A 263 26.32 -1.84 4.00
C TRP A 263 25.25 -0.80 4.40
N SER A 264 24.68 -0.09 3.42
CA SER A 264 23.59 0.87 3.63
C SER A 264 22.34 0.21 4.23
N THR A 265 21.95 -0.96 3.72
CA THR A 265 20.83 -1.75 4.23
C THR A 265 21.09 -2.25 5.66
N ARG A 266 22.35 -2.64 5.95
CA ARG A 266 22.74 -3.02 7.34
C ARG A 266 22.65 -1.84 8.30
N LEU A 267 23.15 -0.67 7.90
CA LEU A 267 23.07 0.56 8.69
C LEU A 267 21.60 0.94 8.93
N GLY A 268 20.78 0.95 7.89
CA GLY A 268 19.35 1.25 7.97
C GLY A 268 18.63 0.29 8.92
N GLY A 269 18.94 -1.02 8.85
CA GLY A 269 18.38 -2.02 9.76
C GLY A 269 18.75 -1.74 11.24
N VAL A 270 19.99 -1.37 11.51
CA VAL A 270 20.43 -1.01 12.87
C VAL A 270 19.71 0.25 13.36
N LEU A 271 19.62 1.30 12.54
CA LEU A 271 18.94 2.54 12.89
C LEU A 271 17.45 2.31 13.18
N LEU A 272 16.76 1.53 12.36
CA LEU A 272 15.36 1.18 12.58
C LEU A 272 15.16 0.31 13.83
N ALA A 273 16.07 -0.64 14.08
CA ALA A 273 16.02 -1.48 15.27
C ALA A 273 16.23 -0.66 16.55
N GLN A 274 17.13 0.30 16.54
CA GLN A 274 17.38 1.22 17.66
C GLN A 274 16.23 2.23 17.81
N GLY A 275 15.66 2.71 16.71
CA GLY A 275 14.54 3.66 16.68
C GLY A 275 13.27 3.15 17.36
N ARG A 276 13.14 1.83 17.60
CA ARG A 276 12.01 1.25 18.37
C ARG A 276 11.86 1.86 19.76
N GLY A 277 12.95 2.32 20.37
CA GLY A 277 12.95 2.95 21.71
C GLY A 277 12.68 4.46 21.72
N TYR A 278 12.81 5.16 20.58
CA TYR A 278 12.62 6.61 20.46
C TYR A 278 11.23 6.99 19.92
N ASN A 279 10.20 6.30 20.36
CA ASN A 279 8.91 6.16 19.71
C ASN A 279 8.09 7.44 19.51
N GLY A 280 8.13 8.44 20.37
CA GLY A 280 7.18 9.56 20.29
C GLY A 280 7.47 10.56 19.15
N LYS A 281 8.69 11.14 19.11
CA LYS A 281 8.98 12.27 18.20
C LYS A 281 9.24 11.84 16.77
N ILE A 282 9.95 10.73 16.56
CA ILE A 282 10.23 10.20 15.20
C ILE A 282 8.93 9.68 14.57
N HIS A 283 8.11 8.96 15.33
CA HIS A 283 6.81 8.49 14.88
C HIS A 283 5.89 9.65 14.51
N SER A 284 5.81 10.69 15.34
CA SER A 284 5.02 11.88 15.04
C SER A 284 5.52 12.62 13.78
N LEU A 285 6.84 12.69 13.58
CA LEU A 285 7.42 13.30 12.40
C LEU A 285 7.07 12.49 11.13
N ILE A 286 7.25 11.17 11.17
CA ILE A 286 6.93 10.30 10.01
C ILE A 286 5.43 10.30 9.74
N ALA A 287 4.59 10.20 10.77
CA ALA A 287 3.15 10.33 10.63
C ALA A 287 2.77 11.67 9.98
N ARG A 288 3.40 12.77 10.42
CA ARG A 288 3.20 14.09 9.83
C ARG A 288 3.66 14.16 8.37
N LEU A 289 4.80 13.56 8.02
CA LEU A 289 5.27 13.50 6.62
C LEU A 289 4.31 12.67 5.74
N LYS A 290 3.85 11.53 6.25
CA LYS A 290 2.84 10.71 5.55
C LYS A 290 1.49 11.42 5.38
N SER A 291 1.13 12.30 6.32
CA SER A 291 -0.14 13.03 6.35
C SER A 291 -0.06 14.43 5.72
N GLN A 292 1.07 14.82 5.13
CA GLN A 292 1.14 16.09 4.38
C GLN A 292 0.24 16.02 3.15
N GLY A 293 -0.89 16.73 3.22
CA GLY A 293 -1.82 16.88 2.12
C GLY A 293 -1.36 17.89 1.08
N HIS A 294 -1.83 17.74 -0.13
CA HIS A 294 -1.71 18.76 -1.14
C HIS A 294 -2.84 19.80 -0.92
N SER A 295 -2.47 21.03 -0.64
CA SER A 295 -3.42 22.11 -0.35
C SER A 295 -4.49 22.30 -1.43
N HIS A 296 -4.15 22.05 -2.70
CA HIS A 296 -5.09 22.15 -3.81
C HIS A 296 -6.19 21.08 -3.73
N TRP A 297 -5.89 19.82 -3.38
CA TRP A 297 -6.91 18.79 -3.17
C TRP A 297 -7.88 19.14 -2.05
N VAL A 298 -7.36 19.66 -0.95
CA VAL A 298 -8.17 20.10 0.19
C VAL A 298 -9.08 21.27 -0.18
N ASN A 299 -8.58 22.25 -0.92
CA ASN A 299 -9.36 23.40 -1.34
C ASN A 299 -10.48 23.01 -2.31
N ASP A 300 -10.18 22.18 -3.29
CA ASP A 300 -11.16 21.65 -4.24
C ASP A 300 -12.26 20.82 -3.55
N LEU A 301 -11.87 19.91 -2.63
CA LEU A 301 -12.85 19.15 -1.83
C LEU A 301 -13.75 20.05 -0.98
N LYS A 302 -13.23 21.14 -0.42
CA LYS A 302 -14.06 22.09 0.33
C LYS A 302 -15.06 22.80 -0.56
N GLN A 303 -14.64 23.25 -1.75
CA GLN A 303 -15.53 23.88 -2.73
C GLN A 303 -16.64 22.91 -3.15
N LEU A 304 -16.31 21.65 -3.46
CA LEU A 304 -17.30 20.63 -3.80
C LEU A 304 -18.29 20.40 -2.66
N LEU A 305 -17.83 20.34 -1.42
CA LEU A 305 -18.70 20.17 -0.26
C LEU A 305 -19.65 21.38 -0.05
N GLU A 306 -19.15 22.60 -0.23
CA GLU A 306 -19.95 23.83 -0.15
C GLU A 306 -21.01 23.89 -1.27
N GLN A 307 -20.66 23.49 -2.49
CA GLN A 307 -21.59 23.41 -3.62
C GLN A 307 -22.70 22.39 -3.37
N GLU A 308 -22.38 21.22 -2.85
CA GLU A 308 -23.36 20.20 -2.47
C GLU A 308 -24.29 20.68 -1.34
N GLN A 309 -23.78 21.42 -0.36
CA GLN A 309 -24.58 22.02 0.72
C GLN A 309 -25.53 23.11 0.22
N ALA A 310 -25.09 23.88 -0.75
CA ALA A 310 -25.89 24.92 -1.40
C ALA A 310 -26.93 24.40 -2.40
N GLY A 311 -26.94 23.07 -2.67
CA GLY A 311 -27.82 22.46 -3.67
C GLY A 311 -27.44 22.80 -5.10
N THR A 312 -26.22 23.24 -5.36
CA THR A 312 -25.72 23.70 -6.66
C THR A 312 -25.01 22.59 -7.45
N LEU A 313 -24.78 21.42 -6.85
CA LEU A 313 -24.28 20.25 -7.59
C LEU A 313 -25.48 19.58 -8.28
N GLU A 314 -25.54 19.67 -9.60
CA GLU A 314 -26.46 18.86 -10.39
C GLU A 314 -26.05 17.39 -10.24
N LEU A 315 -26.94 16.60 -9.66
CA LEU A 315 -26.79 15.15 -9.66
C LEU A 315 -26.96 14.66 -11.11
N PRO A 316 -26.06 13.81 -11.65
CA PRO A 316 -26.32 13.18 -12.92
C PRO A 316 -27.63 12.40 -12.83
N PRO A 317 -28.44 12.35 -13.91
CA PRO A 317 -29.70 11.61 -13.92
C PRO A 317 -29.45 10.14 -13.56
N ALA A 318 -30.36 9.58 -12.77
CA ALA A 318 -30.32 8.22 -12.24
C ALA A 318 -30.26 7.14 -13.35
#